data_90482de733c1d8604671b48bf8e47887
#
_entry.id   90482de733c1d8604671b48bf8e47887
#
_cell.length_a   1.000
_cell.length_b   1.000
_cell.length_c   1.000
_cell.angle_alpha   90.00
_cell.angle_beta   90.00
_cell.angle_gamma   90.00
#
_symmetry.space_group_name_H-M   'P 1'
#
loop_
_entity.id
_entity.type
_entity.pdbx_description
1 polymer ?
#
loop_
_entity_poly.entity_id
_entity_poly.type
_entity_poly.pdbx_seq_one_letter_code
_entity_poly.pdbx_strand_id
1 'polypeptide(L)'
;MPEMIRWGVLGAANIADKFVVPAIQRSRNGRVTHVAARDGVRAQAFAAKHDIPATCASYDALLHSDDVDAVYIPLPTASHFDWCRKALEAGKHVLCEKPIAMNAVQVRELIALRDATGLLCVEAFMVAHHPQWRYVRERLAAGVIGKLEHVEGSFTYFNDDPDALKNNRDLGGGGVRDIGVYPVVTTRIATGAEPLDVRAAVTIDPRYGTDKLAVCDVRFDAFSLHFYCGTQRARRQSMVFHGTRGWIALDAPFNPGVYDCARVRTRTDSTGEVETVTFDDTDQYRSMVENFCSKLLGEDTEIAFALESSLANQAVIDRILSFA
;
A
#
# COMPACT_ATOMS: atom_id res chain seq x y z
N MET A 1 16.34 12.79 -21.39
CA MET A 1 15.87 11.94 -20.27
C MET A 1 15.82 10.51 -20.80
N PRO A 2 15.99 9.48 -19.98
CA PRO A 2 15.83 8.11 -20.45
C PRO A 2 14.39 7.90 -20.96
N GLU A 3 14.21 7.06 -21.97
CA GLU A 3 12.88 6.72 -22.48
C GLU A 3 12.13 5.77 -21.52
N MET A 4 12.86 5.13 -20.59
CA MET A 4 12.34 4.09 -19.68
C MET A 4 13.13 4.10 -18.37
N ILE A 5 12.47 3.97 -17.23
CA ILE A 5 13.09 3.88 -15.91
C ILE A 5 13.67 2.49 -15.68
N ARG A 6 14.97 2.45 -15.28
CA ARG A 6 15.70 1.21 -14.95
C ARG A 6 15.56 0.92 -13.46
N TRP A 7 14.92 -0.20 -13.15
CA TRP A 7 14.62 -0.58 -11.77
C TRP A 7 15.63 -1.58 -11.20
N GLY A 8 16.06 -1.32 -9.97
CA GLY A 8 16.70 -2.30 -9.10
C GLY A 8 15.70 -2.84 -8.07
N VAL A 9 15.79 -4.13 -7.75
CA VAL A 9 14.94 -4.78 -6.73
C VAL A 9 15.79 -5.23 -5.55
N LEU A 10 15.47 -4.72 -4.35
CA LEU A 10 16.14 -5.08 -3.10
C LEU A 10 15.41 -6.22 -2.41
N GLY A 11 15.64 -7.46 -2.84
CA GLY A 11 15.07 -8.66 -2.26
C GLY A 11 14.12 -9.43 -3.18
N ALA A 12 14.20 -10.75 -3.13
CA ALA A 12 13.35 -11.68 -3.88
C ALA A 12 12.12 -12.07 -3.04
N ALA A 13 11.29 -11.10 -2.64
CA ALA A 13 10.11 -11.29 -1.82
C ALA A 13 8.89 -11.76 -2.64
N ASN A 14 7.93 -12.43 -2.00
CA ASN A 14 6.72 -12.93 -2.67
C ASN A 14 5.88 -11.83 -3.35
N ILE A 15 5.84 -10.62 -2.76
CA ILE A 15 5.11 -9.48 -3.35
C ILE A 15 5.80 -9.00 -4.63
N ALA A 16 7.14 -8.96 -4.62
CA ALA A 16 7.93 -8.66 -5.81
C ALA A 16 7.71 -9.71 -6.89
N ASP A 17 7.79 -11.00 -6.51
CA ASP A 17 7.67 -12.14 -7.40
C ASP A 17 6.31 -12.22 -8.12
N LYS A 18 5.22 -12.02 -7.37
CA LYS A 18 3.87 -12.26 -7.88
C LYS A 18 3.23 -11.04 -8.52
N PHE A 19 3.60 -9.84 -8.10
CA PHE A 19 2.86 -8.63 -8.48
C PHE A 19 3.74 -7.52 -9.03
N VAL A 20 4.70 -6.98 -8.24
CA VAL A 20 5.34 -5.71 -8.62
C VAL A 20 6.38 -5.88 -9.73
N VAL A 21 7.23 -6.90 -9.69
CA VAL A 21 8.18 -7.16 -10.79
C VAL A 21 7.46 -7.47 -12.09
N PRO A 22 6.46 -8.38 -12.14
CA PRO A 22 5.62 -8.53 -13.33
C PRO A 22 4.92 -7.24 -13.78
N ALA A 23 4.49 -6.38 -12.86
CA ALA A 23 3.88 -5.09 -13.20
C ALA A 23 4.90 -4.13 -13.83
N ILE A 24 6.14 -4.05 -13.30
CA ILE A 24 7.22 -3.25 -13.91
C ILE A 24 7.52 -3.77 -15.33
N GLN A 25 7.66 -5.09 -15.50
CA GLN A 25 7.97 -5.68 -16.82
C GLN A 25 6.86 -5.47 -17.85
N ARG A 26 5.59 -5.36 -17.42
CA ARG A 26 4.45 -5.05 -18.30
C ARG A 26 4.16 -3.55 -18.44
N SER A 27 4.83 -2.69 -17.65
CA SER A 27 4.62 -1.25 -17.73
C SER A 27 5.20 -0.68 -19.03
N ARG A 28 4.61 0.43 -19.50
CA ARG A 28 5.05 1.09 -20.73
C ARG A 28 6.36 1.87 -20.57
N ASN A 29 6.76 2.17 -19.33
CA ASN A 29 7.79 3.18 -19.03
C ASN A 29 8.81 2.74 -17.96
N GLY A 30 8.85 1.45 -17.61
CA GLY A 30 9.83 0.89 -16.67
C GLY A 30 10.25 -0.53 -17.01
N ARG A 31 11.45 -0.91 -16.60
CA ARG A 31 11.90 -2.31 -16.64
C ARG A 31 12.86 -2.62 -15.49
N VAL A 32 12.84 -3.84 -15.00
CA VAL A 32 13.81 -4.31 -14.01
C VAL A 32 15.12 -4.67 -14.71
N THR A 33 16.22 -4.05 -14.28
CA THR A 33 17.57 -4.31 -14.82
C THR A 33 18.43 -5.10 -13.83
N HIS A 34 18.20 -4.92 -12.53
CA HIS A 34 19.02 -5.50 -11.48
C HIS A 34 18.17 -6.06 -10.33
N VAL A 35 18.64 -7.13 -9.72
CA VAL A 35 18.11 -7.64 -8.46
C VAL A 35 19.25 -8.03 -7.51
N ALA A 36 19.06 -7.76 -6.23
CA ALA A 36 19.92 -8.27 -5.17
C ALA A 36 19.09 -9.00 -4.11
N ALA A 37 19.63 -10.05 -3.53
CA ALA A 37 19.06 -10.72 -2.36
C ALA A 37 20.19 -11.13 -1.40
N ARG A 38 19.84 -11.38 -0.13
CA ARG A 38 20.80 -11.87 0.89
C ARG A 38 21.44 -13.21 0.49
N ASP A 39 20.68 -14.03 -0.22
CA ASP A 39 21.14 -15.30 -0.80
C ASP A 39 21.30 -15.11 -2.31
N GLY A 40 22.53 -15.24 -2.79
CA GLY A 40 22.88 -15.08 -4.21
C GLY A 40 22.24 -16.12 -5.12
N VAL A 41 22.05 -17.36 -4.66
CA VAL A 41 21.34 -18.41 -5.42
C VAL A 41 19.88 -18.02 -5.64
N ARG A 42 19.25 -17.49 -4.58
CA ARG A 42 17.89 -16.98 -4.66
C ARG A 42 17.77 -15.76 -5.58
N ALA A 43 18.78 -14.87 -5.57
CA ALA A 43 18.81 -13.73 -6.50
C ALA A 43 18.91 -14.19 -7.96
N GLN A 44 19.76 -15.17 -8.25
CA GLN A 44 19.91 -15.74 -9.60
C GLN A 44 18.64 -16.44 -10.09
N ALA A 45 18.02 -17.26 -9.24
CA ALA A 45 16.77 -17.94 -9.57
C ALA A 45 15.63 -16.93 -9.84
N PHE A 46 15.55 -15.85 -9.04
CA PHE A 46 14.60 -14.78 -9.22
C PHE A 46 14.84 -14.01 -10.53
N ALA A 47 16.11 -13.68 -10.83
CA ALA A 47 16.49 -13.00 -12.06
C ALA A 47 16.14 -13.84 -13.30
N ALA A 48 16.45 -15.14 -13.28
CA ALA A 48 16.10 -16.06 -14.38
C ALA A 48 14.59 -16.18 -14.61
N LYS A 49 13.81 -16.21 -13.51
CA LYS A 49 12.33 -16.30 -13.59
C LYS A 49 11.67 -15.08 -14.24
N HIS A 50 12.26 -13.89 -14.01
CA HIS A 50 11.67 -12.62 -14.43
C HIS A 50 12.43 -11.92 -15.57
N ASP A 51 13.34 -12.64 -16.24
CA ASP A 51 14.16 -12.11 -17.33
C ASP A 51 14.94 -10.84 -16.92
N ILE A 52 15.44 -10.80 -15.67
CA ILE A 52 16.25 -9.69 -15.16
C ILE A 52 17.69 -9.91 -15.58
N PRO A 53 18.32 -8.97 -16.33
CA PRO A 53 19.63 -9.21 -16.95
C PRO A 53 20.78 -9.31 -15.98
N ALA A 54 20.70 -8.71 -14.76
CA ALA A 54 21.80 -8.69 -13.83
C ALA A 54 21.40 -8.96 -12.37
N THR A 55 22.31 -9.63 -11.64
CA THR A 55 22.25 -9.76 -10.18
C THR A 55 23.41 -9.02 -9.53
N CYS A 56 23.16 -8.38 -8.37
CA CYS A 56 24.20 -7.73 -7.58
C CYS A 56 24.54 -8.57 -6.35
N ALA A 57 25.81 -8.52 -5.92
CA ALA A 57 26.31 -9.27 -4.77
C ALA A 57 25.73 -8.81 -3.42
N SER A 58 25.26 -7.57 -3.36
CA SER A 58 24.63 -6.98 -2.17
C SER A 58 23.63 -5.88 -2.55
N TYR A 59 22.80 -5.46 -1.59
CA TYR A 59 21.93 -4.30 -1.77
C TYR A 59 22.73 -3.01 -1.97
N ASP A 60 23.82 -2.82 -1.21
CA ASP A 60 24.70 -1.65 -1.37
C ASP A 60 25.35 -1.63 -2.76
N ALA A 61 25.80 -2.77 -3.29
CA ALA A 61 26.32 -2.85 -4.67
C ALA A 61 25.26 -2.46 -5.72
N LEU A 62 23.99 -2.84 -5.51
CA LEU A 62 22.91 -2.46 -6.40
C LEU A 62 22.66 -0.94 -6.35
N LEU A 63 22.68 -0.33 -5.16
CA LEU A 63 22.47 1.12 -4.99
C LEU A 63 23.55 1.95 -5.69
N HIS A 64 24.78 1.43 -5.83
CA HIS A 64 25.90 2.11 -6.51
C HIS A 64 25.99 1.81 -8.02
N SER A 65 25.03 1.07 -8.58
CA SER A 65 25.02 0.80 -10.02
C SER A 65 24.53 2.02 -10.81
N ASP A 66 25.28 2.42 -11.84
CA ASP A 66 24.89 3.47 -12.78
C ASP A 66 23.76 3.03 -13.74
N ASP A 67 23.45 1.73 -13.78
CA ASP A 67 22.39 1.15 -14.61
C ASP A 67 21.05 1.01 -13.86
N VAL A 68 20.90 1.67 -12.69
CA VAL A 68 19.71 1.72 -11.88
C VAL A 68 19.32 3.17 -11.61
N ASP A 69 18.10 3.56 -11.98
CA ASP A 69 17.53 4.89 -11.74
C ASP A 69 16.66 4.92 -10.46
N ALA A 70 15.90 3.85 -10.26
CA ALA A 70 14.97 3.71 -9.15
C ALA A 70 15.07 2.32 -8.50
N VAL A 71 14.76 2.24 -7.23
CA VAL A 71 14.72 0.96 -6.50
C VAL A 71 13.32 0.66 -5.96
N TYR A 72 12.94 -0.61 -6.06
CA TYR A 72 11.81 -1.18 -5.37
C TYR A 72 12.28 -1.95 -4.14
N ILE A 73 11.68 -1.67 -2.97
CA ILE A 73 12.10 -2.19 -1.67
C ILE A 73 11.00 -3.06 -1.05
N PRO A 74 10.95 -4.38 -1.35
CA PRO A 74 10.01 -5.34 -0.76
C PRO A 74 10.63 -6.10 0.43
N LEU A 75 11.34 -5.39 1.31
CA LEU A 75 11.96 -5.96 2.50
C LEU A 75 10.95 -6.07 3.67
N PRO A 76 11.33 -6.66 4.82
CA PRO A 76 10.53 -6.54 6.04
C PRO A 76 10.40 -5.06 6.48
N THR A 77 9.23 -4.69 7.03
CA THR A 77 8.91 -3.30 7.40
C THR A 77 9.98 -2.65 8.28
N ALA A 78 10.55 -3.39 9.24
CA ALA A 78 11.62 -2.89 10.11
C ALA A 78 12.88 -2.43 9.36
N SER A 79 13.07 -2.87 8.11
CA SER A 79 14.23 -2.50 7.28
C SER A 79 13.93 -1.40 6.26
N HIS A 80 12.66 -1.00 6.09
CA HIS A 80 12.25 -0.05 5.05
C HIS A 80 12.93 1.29 5.20
N PHE A 81 12.87 1.89 6.38
CA PHE A 81 13.45 3.19 6.66
C PHE A 81 14.93 3.27 6.30
N ASP A 82 15.75 2.32 6.79
CA ASP A 82 17.19 2.32 6.54
C ASP A 82 17.54 2.17 5.07
N TRP A 83 16.82 1.29 4.34
CA TRP A 83 17.08 1.08 2.92
C TRP A 83 16.53 2.21 2.04
N CYS A 84 15.42 2.84 2.42
CA CYS A 84 14.94 4.07 1.77
C CYS A 84 15.95 5.20 1.92
N ARG A 85 16.46 5.42 3.15
CA ARG A 85 17.49 6.41 3.44
C ARG A 85 18.76 6.18 2.61
N LYS A 86 19.33 4.97 2.66
CA LYS A 86 20.52 4.61 1.86
C LYS A 86 20.30 4.78 0.35
N ALA A 87 19.13 4.44 -0.16
CA ALA A 87 18.82 4.60 -1.57
C ALA A 87 18.78 6.07 -1.99
N LEU A 88 18.12 6.93 -1.20
CA LEU A 88 18.09 8.37 -1.44
C LEU A 88 19.50 8.98 -1.33
N GLU A 89 20.30 8.61 -0.32
CA GLU A 89 21.68 9.04 -0.16
C GLU A 89 22.59 8.59 -1.34
N ALA A 90 22.28 7.45 -1.96
CA ALA A 90 22.96 6.93 -3.16
C ALA A 90 22.40 7.53 -4.49
N GLY A 91 21.50 8.51 -4.42
CA GLY A 91 20.95 9.16 -5.61
C GLY A 91 19.88 8.35 -6.34
N LYS A 92 19.23 7.36 -5.69
CA LYS A 92 18.19 6.53 -6.30
C LYS A 92 16.80 6.98 -5.87
N HIS A 93 15.86 7.03 -6.83
CA HIS A 93 14.45 7.16 -6.53
C HIS A 93 13.92 5.89 -5.87
N VAL A 94 12.90 6.01 -5.00
CA VAL A 94 12.45 4.91 -4.13
C VAL A 94 10.95 4.66 -4.28
N LEU A 95 10.59 3.40 -4.55
CA LEU A 95 9.27 2.84 -4.32
C LEU A 95 9.40 1.75 -3.24
N CYS A 96 8.85 1.99 -2.05
CA CYS A 96 8.99 1.09 -0.92
C CYS A 96 7.65 0.46 -0.52
N GLU A 97 7.65 -0.83 -0.18
CA GLU A 97 6.46 -1.51 0.33
C GLU A 97 5.87 -0.84 1.58
N LYS A 98 4.57 -1.03 1.70
CA LYS A 98 3.77 -0.52 2.83
C LYS A 98 3.90 -1.47 4.06
N PRO A 99 3.84 -0.90 5.27
CA PRO A 99 4.04 0.52 5.57
C PRO A 99 5.50 0.91 5.34
N ILE A 100 5.71 2.11 4.81
CA ILE A 100 7.06 2.58 4.40
C ILE A 100 8.04 2.69 5.58
N ALA A 101 7.52 2.76 6.82
CA ALA A 101 8.33 2.86 8.03
C ALA A 101 7.61 2.24 9.23
N MET A 102 8.32 2.10 10.33
CA MET A 102 7.80 1.56 11.59
C MET A 102 6.96 2.56 12.38
N ASN A 103 7.16 3.86 12.16
CA ASN A 103 6.46 4.94 12.87
C ASN A 103 6.50 6.26 12.09
N ALA A 104 5.68 7.23 12.52
CA ALA A 104 5.54 8.54 11.89
C ALA A 104 6.82 9.40 11.96
N VAL A 105 7.70 9.19 12.95
CA VAL A 105 8.99 9.92 13.05
C VAL A 105 9.87 9.56 11.85
N GLN A 106 10.04 8.27 11.57
CA GLN A 106 10.81 7.80 10.43
C GLN A 106 10.25 8.32 9.10
N VAL A 107 8.92 8.40 8.96
CA VAL A 107 8.32 8.96 7.72
C VAL A 107 8.65 10.45 7.58
N ARG A 108 8.66 11.24 8.66
CA ARG A 108 9.09 12.66 8.61
C ARG A 108 10.55 12.80 8.20
N GLU A 109 11.42 11.93 8.68
CA GLU A 109 12.83 11.92 8.28
C GLU A 109 12.99 11.58 6.79
N LEU A 110 12.20 10.63 6.27
CA LEU A 110 12.19 10.32 4.82
C LEU A 110 11.67 11.51 3.99
N ILE A 111 10.66 12.24 4.47
CA ILE A 111 10.18 13.47 3.80
C ILE A 111 11.30 14.50 3.74
N ALA A 112 11.97 14.77 4.85
CA ALA A 112 13.06 15.74 4.90
C ALA A 112 14.22 15.34 3.96
N LEU A 113 14.56 14.06 3.90
CA LEU A 113 15.62 13.56 3.02
C LEU A 113 15.21 13.60 1.54
N ARG A 114 13.97 13.24 1.21
CA ARG A 114 13.40 13.38 -0.15
C ARG A 114 13.50 14.83 -0.62
N ASP A 115 13.12 15.78 0.24
CA ASP A 115 13.14 17.21 -0.10
C ASP A 115 14.58 17.73 -0.27
N ALA A 116 15.51 17.28 0.57
CA ALA A 116 16.91 17.66 0.50
C ALA A 116 17.62 17.09 -0.75
N THR A 117 17.22 15.90 -1.21
CA THR A 117 17.83 15.25 -2.39
C THR A 117 17.12 15.59 -3.69
N GLY A 118 15.88 16.07 -3.65
CA GLY A 118 15.05 16.30 -4.83
C GLY A 118 14.62 15.00 -5.53
N LEU A 119 14.80 13.85 -4.89
CA LEU A 119 14.47 12.55 -5.44
C LEU A 119 13.01 12.18 -5.13
N LEU A 120 12.45 11.23 -5.87
CA LEU A 120 11.13 10.68 -5.58
C LEU A 120 11.25 9.54 -4.56
N CYS A 121 10.45 9.63 -3.49
CA CYS A 121 10.28 8.57 -2.49
C CYS A 121 8.79 8.36 -2.27
N VAL A 122 8.30 7.15 -2.57
CA VAL A 122 6.86 6.83 -2.58
C VAL A 122 6.61 5.50 -1.87
N GLU A 123 5.54 5.44 -1.09
CA GLU A 123 5.03 4.20 -0.52
C GLU A 123 4.18 3.45 -1.54
N ALA A 124 4.41 2.14 -1.67
CA ALA A 124 3.76 1.28 -2.64
C ALA A 124 2.30 0.95 -2.22
N PHE A 125 1.45 1.97 -2.16
CA PHE A 125 0.03 1.80 -1.86
C PHE A 125 -0.78 1.63 -3.15
N MET A 126 -0.74 0.43 -3.72
CA MET A 126 -1.36 0.10 -5.00
C MET A 126 -2.86 0.44 -5.08
N VAL A 127 -3.59 0.38 -3.97
CA VAL A 127 -5.04 0.69 -3.95
C VAL A 127 -5.36 2.11 -4.42
N ALA A 128 -4.45 3.09 -4.20
CA ALA A 128 -4.62 4.46 -4.65
C ALA A 128 -4.71 4.58 -6.18
N HIS A 129 -4.24 3.57 -6.90
CA HIS A 129 -4.20 3.52 -8.36
C HIS A 129 -5.33 2.71 -8.98
N HIS A 130 -6.21 2.08 -8.17
CA HIS A 130 -7.35 1.34 -8.69
C HIS A 130 -8.53 2.28 -9.00
N PRO A 131 -9.12 2.25 -10.20
CA PRO A 131 -10.17 3.18 -10.62
C PRO A 131 -11.45 3.12 -9.78
N GLN A 132 -11.73 2.00 -9.09
CA GLN A 132 -12.87 1.92 -8.18
C GLN A 132 -12.85 3.00 -7.09
N TRP A 133 -11.65 3.41 -6.61
CA TRP A 133 -11.54 4.43 -5.56
C TRP A 133 -11.79 5.84 -6.09
N ARG A 134 -11.37 6.13 -7.32
CA ARG A 134 -11.74 7.37 -8.01
C ARG A 134 -13.25 7.43 -8.22
N TYR A 135 -13.87 6.35 -8.67
CA TYR A 135 -15.32 6.26 -8.84
C TYR A 135 -16.07 6.51 -7.50
N VAL A 136 -15.66 5.87 -6.40
CA VAL A 136 -16.27 6.10 -5.08
C VAL A 136 -16.13 7.57 -4.66
N ARG A 137 -14.96 8.16 -4.82
CA ARG A 137 -14.69 9.56 -4.51
C ARG A 137 -15.60 10.50 -5.30
N GLU A 138 -15.76 10.28 -6.60
CA GLU A 138 -16.65 11.06 -7.47
C GLU A 138 -18.12 10.94 -7.04
N ARG A 139 -18.58 9.74 -6.70
CA ARG A 139 -19.94 9.48 -6.23
C ARG A 139 -20.23 10.15 -4.87
N LEU A 140 -19.28 10.10 -3.95
CA LEU A 140 -19.37 10.79 -2.65
C LEU A 140 -19.40 12.31 -2.84
N ALA A 141 -18.50 12.86 -3.67
CA ALA A 141 -18.46 14.29 -3.97
C ALA A 141 -19.74 14.80 -4.66
N ALA A 142 -20.34 13.97 -5.50
CA ALA A 142 -21.63 14.27 -6.14
C ALA A 142 -22.85 14.16 -5.19
N GLY A 143 -22.64 13.73 -3.95
CA GLY A 143 -23.69 13.60 -2.94
C GLY A 143 -24.72 12.52 -3.25
N VAL A 144 -24.34 11.48 -4.02
CA VAL A 144 -25.27 10.42 -4.48
C VAL A 144 -25.97 9.72 -3.32
N ILE A 145 -25.26 9.47 -2.22
CA ILE A 145 -25.81 8.85 -1.00
C ILE A 145 -26.23 9.86 0.08
N GLY A 146 -26.31 11.14 -0.26
CA GLY A 146 -26.57 12.22 0.70
C GLY A 146 -25.30 12.57 1.50
N LYS A 147 -25.49 13.03 2.74
CA LYS A 147 -24.38 13.29 3.67
C LYS A 147 -23.81 11.95 4.14
N LEU A 148 -22.47 11.77 4.01
CA LEU A 148 -21.80 10.60 4.58
C LEU A 148 -21.85 10.69 6.11
N GLU A 149 -22.26 9.61 6.77
CA GLU A 149 -22.35 9.56 8.24
C GLU A 149 -21.50 8.45 8.84
N HIS A 150 -21.33 7.32 8.11
CA HIS A 150 -20.60 6.17 8.64
C HIS A 150 -19.86 5.41 7.53
N VAL A 151 -18.70 4.88 7.87
CA VAL A 151 -17.93 3.96 7.03
C VAL A 151 -17.65 2.68 7.81
N GLU A 152 -17.86 1.54 7.19
CA GLU A 152 -17.51 0.23 7.74
C GLU A 152 -16.40 -0.42 6.92
N GLY A 153 -15.43 -1.05 7.60
CA GLY A 153 -14.33 -1.74 6.94
C GLY A 153 -13.97 -3.08 7.58
N SER A 154 -13.48 -4.00 6.76
CA SER A 154 -12.88 -5.23 7.28
C SER A 154 -11.79 -5.74 6.34
N PHE A 155 -10.67 -6.20 6.94
CA PHE A 155 -9.66 -6.96 6.22
C PHE A 155 -9.12 -8.07 7.12
N THR A 156 -9.36 -9.31 6.73
CA THR A 156 -8.89 -10.49 7.47
C THR A 156 -8.39 -11.59 6.54
N TYR A 157 -7.48 -12.38 7.06
CA TYR A 157 -7.06 -13.66 6.49
C TYR A 157 -6.56 -14.56 7.63
N PHE A 158 -6.33 -15.85 7.33
CA PHE A 158 -5.77 -16.78 8.30
C PHE A 158 -4.32 -17.11 7.97
N ASN A 159 -3.42 -16.84 8.91
CA ASN A 159 -2.03 -17.27 8.89
C ASN A 159 -1.50 -17.40 10.33
N ASP A 160 -1.06 -18.60 10.70
CA ASP A 160 -0.43 -18.91 11.98
C ASP A 160 0.94 -19.59 11.82
N ASP A 161 1.53 -19.47 10.63
CA ASP A 161 2.88 -19.94 10.32
C ASP A 161 3.92 -19.14 11.13
N PRO A 162 4.72 -19.79 12.00
CA PRO A 162 5.72 -19.11 12.83
C PRO A 162 6.84 -18.45 12.01
N ASP A 163 7.10 -18.93 10.81
CA ASP A 163 8.15 -18.40 9.93
C ASP A 163 7.67 -17.23 9.06
N ALA A 164 6.39 -16.92 9.09
CA ALA A 164 5.84 -15.80 8.35
C ALA A 164 6.29 -14.45 8.93
N LEU A 165 6.77 -13.53 8.07
CA LEU A 165 7.23 -12.19 8.47
C LEU A 165 6.18 -11.42 9.29
N LYS A 166 4.90 -11.58 8.97
CA LYS A 166 3.77 -10.94 9.67
C LYS A 166 3.57 -11.43 11.11
N ASN A 167 4.11 -12.60 11.46
CA ASN A 167 4.10 -13.17 12.81
C ASN A 167 5.42 -12.88 13.56
N ASN A 168 6.32 -12.07 13.00
CA ASN A 168 7.57 -11.69 13.62
C ASN A 168 7.55 -10.19 14.00
N ARG A 169 7.51 -9.92 15.31
CA ARG A 169 7.46 -8.57 15.86
C ARG A 169 8.68 -7.72 15.49
N ASP A 170 9.87 -8.31 15.54
CA ASP A 170 11.13 -7.60 15.30
C ASP A 170 11.30 -7.20 13.82
N LEU A 171 10.60 -7.88 12.93
CA LEU A 171 10.55 -7.56 11.50
C LEU A 171 9.41 -6.58 11.13
N GLY A 172 8.68 -6.07 12.15
CA GLY A 172 7.57 -5.14 11.92
C GLY A 172 6.26 -5.85 11.56
N GLY A 173 6.09 -7.12 11.97
CA GLY A 173 4.85 -7.87 11.79
C GLY A 173 3.68 -7.30 12.60
N GLY A 174 2.51 -7.89 12.39
CA GLY A 174 1.24 -7.54 13.02
C GLY A 174 0.15 -7.19 12.01
N GLY A 175 -1.09 -7.46 12.38
CA GLY A 175 -2.25 -7.27 11.51
C GLY A 175 -2.53 -5.81 11.18
N VAL A 176 -2.31 -4.89 12.12
CA VAL A 176 -2.51 -3.45 11.91
C VAL A 176 -1.58 -2.93 10.83
N ARG A 177 -0.27 -3.24 10.91
CA ARG A 177 0.72 -2.84 9.91
C ARG A 177 0.51 -3.55 8.57
N ASP A 178 0.14 -4.82 8.58
CA ASP A 178 -0.03 -5.58 7.34
C ASP A 178 -1.31 -5.21 6.59
N ILE A 179 -2.46 -5.19 7.29
CA ILE A 179 -3.78 -5.03 6.65
C ILE A 179 -4.68 -3.97 7.28
N GLY A 180 -4.46 -3.57 8.54
CA GLY A 180 -5.22 -2.49 9.18
C GLY A 180 -5.00 -1.12 8.55
N VAL A 181 -3.91 -0.94 7.85
CA VAL A 181 -3.57 0.26 7.05
C VAL A 181 -4.61 0.56 5.96
N TYR A 182 -5.22 -0.47 5.37
CA TYR A 182 -6.09 -0.33 4.19
C TYR A 182 -7.43 0.36 4.45
N PRO A 183 -8.24 -0.02 5.45
CA PRO A 183 -9.50 0.69 5.73
C PRO A 183 -9.29 2.18 6.00
N VAL A 184 -8.22 2.54 6.69
CA VAL A 184 -7.87 3.93 6.97
C VAL A 184 -7.51 4.68 5.69
N VAL A 185 -6.53 4.17 4.94
CA VAL A 185 -6.05 4.86 3.72
C VAL A 185 -7.13 4.99 2.67
N THR A 186 -7.96 3.95 2.49
CA THR A 186 -9.01 3.99 1.47
C THR A 186 -10.18 4.92 1.85
N THR A 187 -10.48 5.05 3.14
CA THR A 187 -11.42 6.07 3.62
C THR A 187 -10.89 7.48 3.33
N ARG A 188 -9.62 7.74 3.62
CA ARG A 188 -8.97 9.03 3.33
C ARG A 188 -8.94 9.35 1.82
N ILE A 189 -8.60 8.37 0.97
CA ILE A 189 -8.62 8.51 -0.49
C ILE A 189 -10.03 8.83 -1.01
N ALA A 190 -11.04 8.12 -0.52
CA ALA A 190 -12.41 8.28 -0.99
C ALA A 190 -13.05 9.59 -0.55
N THR A 191 -12.73 10.09 0.66
CA THR A 191 -13.39 11.24 1.27
C THR A 191 -12.57 12.52 1.23
N GLY A 192 -11.24 12.42 1.11
CA GLY A 192 -10.31 13.55 1.29
C GLY A 192 -10.23 14.06 2.74
N ALA A 193 -10.86 13.37 3.69
CA ALA A 193 -10.90 13.78 5.09
C ALA A 193 -9.76 13.14 5.90
N GLU A 194 -9.33 13.83 6.96
CA GLU A 194 -8.30 13.34 7.88
C GLU A 194 -8.93 12.92 9.23
N PRO A 195 -8.42 11.85 9.86
CA PRO A 195 -8.87 11.40 11.17
C PRO A 195 -8.57 12.43 12.28
N LEU A 196 -9.55 12.63 13.19
CA LEU A 196 -9.41 13.51 14.35
C LEU A 196 -9.08 12.75 15.64
N ASP A 197 -9.61 11.54 15.78
CA ASP A 197 -9.40 10.70 16.96
C ASP A 197 -9.51 9.23 16.61
N VAL A 198 -8.81 8.39 17.37
CA VAL A 198 -8.75 6.93 17.18
C VAL A 198 -8.91 6.24 18.52
N ARG A 199 -9.78 5.23 18.56
CA ARG A 199 -9.89 4.26 19.65
C ARG A 199 -9.75 2.86 19.09
N ALA A 200 -9.09 1.97 19.81
CA ALA A 200 -8.91 0.60 19.36
C ALA A 200 -8.91 -0.40 20.53
N ALA A 201 -9.40 -1.61 20.25
CA ALA A 201 -9.18 -2.79 21.07
C ALA A 201 -8.26 -3.73 20.29
N VAL A 202 -7.02 -3.89 20.77
CA VAL A 202 -5.98 -4.68 20.11
C VAL A 202 -5.75 -5.97 20.89
N THR A 203 -5.76 -7.09 20.19
CA THR A 203 -5.48 -8.42 20.76
C THR A 203 -4.15 -8.93 20.26
N ILE A 204 -3.19 -9.10 21.17
CA ILE A 204 -1.87 -9.64 20.87
C ILE A 204 -1.92 -11.18 20.85
N ASP A 205 -1.23 -11.80 19.89
CA ASP A 205 -0.95 -13.24 19.94
C ASP A 205 0.21 -13.50 20.91
N PRO A 206 0.00 -14.25 21.99
CA PRO A 206 1.05 -14.50 22.98
C PRO A 206 2.24 -15.32 22.44
N ARG A 207 2.06 -16.03 21.31
CA ARG A 207 3.13 -16.83 20.68
C ARG A 207 4.12 -15.96 19.92
N TYR A 208 3.62 -14.88 19.30
CA TYR A 208 4.38 -14.08 18.34
C TYR A 208 4.64 -12.64 18.83
N GLY A 209 3.91 -12.19 19.85
CA GLY A 209 3.98 -10.80 20.33
C GLY A 209 3.47 -9.76 19.30
N THR A 210 2.78 -10.21 18.25
CA THR A 210 2.17 -9.36 17.21
C THR A 210 0.66 -9.25 17.42
N ASP A 211 0.06 -8.18 16.95
CA ASP A 211 -1.39 -8.01 16.97
C ASP A 211 -2.04 -8.95 15.94
N LYS A 212 -2.96 -9.80 16.42
CA LYS A 212 -3.71 -10.74 15.60
C LYS A 212 -5.13 -10.30 15.29
N LEU A 213 -5.63 -9.32 16.04
CA LEU A 213 -6.92 -8.67 15.83
C LEU A 213 -6.85 -7.25 16.36
N ALA A 214 -7.33 -6.30 15.57
CA ALA A 214 -7.67 -4.96 16.03
C ALA A 214 -9.10 -4.62 15.62
N VAL A 215 -9.88 -4.06 16.55
CA VAL A 215 -11.20 -3.45 16.30
C VAL A 215 -11.04 -1.97 16.59
N CYS A 216 -11.37 -1.13 15.62
CA CYS A 216 -11.03 0.29 15.61
C CYS A 216 -12.23 1.16 15.32
N ASP A 217 -12.34 2.24 16.08
CA ASP A 217 -13.25 3.37 15.85
C ASP A 217 -12.41 4.62 15.55
N VAL A 218 -12.61 5.19 14.36
CA VAL A 218 -11.89 6.37 13.90
C VAL A 218 -12.90 7.49 13.63
N ARG A 219 -12.75 8.59 14.35
CA ARG A 219 -13.62 9.77 14.21
C ARG A 219 -13.03 10.74 13.19
N PHE A 220 -13.85 11.15 12.25
CA PHE A 220 -13.62 12.26 11.35
C PHE A 220 -14.53 13.44 11.74
N ASP A 221 -14.41 14.58 11.07
CA ASP A 221 -15.24 15.76 11.38
C ASP A 221 -16.73 15.50 11.12
N ALA A 222 -17.06 14.92 9.96
CA ALA A 222 -18.43 14.76 9.49
C ALA A 222 -18.97 13.32 9.61
N PHE A 223 -18.13 12.32 9.88
CA PHE A 223 -18.51 10.91 9.91
C PHE A 223 -17.57 10.09 10.80
N SER A 224 -17.87 8.80 10.96
CA SER A 224 -17.02 7.83 11.65
C SER A 224 -16.62 6.67 10.73
N LEU A 225 -15.47 6.05 10.98
CA LEU A 225 -15.07 4.78 10.41
C LEU A 225 -14.97 3.73 11.53
N HIS A 226 -15.74 2.65 11.41
CA HIS A 226 -15.57 1.45 12.22
C HIS A 226 -14.95 0.35 11.38
N PHE A 227 -13.84 -0.25 11.82
CA PHE A 227 -13.27 -1.38 11.09
C PHE A 227 -12.61 -2.40 12.01
N TYR A 228 -12.42 -3.59 11.48
CA TYR A 228 -11.55 -4.57 12.11
C TYR A 228 -10.58 -5.19 11.10
N CYS A 229 -9.40 -5.54 11.58
CA CYS A 229 -8.41 -6.30 10.84
C CYS A 229 -7.89 -7.46 11.67
N GLY A 230 -7.56 -8.57 11.00
CA GLY A 230 -7.06 -9.72 11.73
C GLY A 230 -6.38 -10.76 10.85
N THR A 231 -5.26 -11.29 11.35
CA THR A 231 -4.39 -12.26 10.64
C THR A 231 -4.70 -13.71 10.97
N GLN A 232 -5.64 -14.00 11.88
CA GLN A 232 -6.04 -15.34 12.27
C GLN A 232 -7.57 -15.51 12.23
N ARG A 233 -8.18 -15.08 11.11
CA ARG A 233 -9.62 -15.20 10.87
C ARG A 233 -9.89 -15.64 9.45
N ALA A 234 -11.10 -16.13 9.17
CA ALA A 234 -11.54 -16.41 7.81
C ALA A 234 -11.34 -15.17 6.93
N ARG A 235 -10.96 -15.40 5.68
CA ARG A 235 -10.65 -14.34 4.70
C ARG A 235 -11.89 -13.50 4.41
N ARG A 236 -11.78 -12.17 4.63
CA ARG A 236 -12.82 -11.19 4.33
C ARG A 236 -12.21 -9.85 3.96
N GLN A 237 -12.77 -9.21 2.94
CA GLN A 237 -12.54 -7.80 2.63
C GLN A 237 -13.90 -7.13 2.39
N SER A 238 -14.09 -5.93 2.93
CA SER A 238 -15.30 -5.15 2.71
C SER A 238 -15.03 -3.68 3.05
N MET A 239 -15.62 -2.78 2.26
CA MET A 239 -15.78 -1.37 2.62
C MET A 239 -17.19 -0.93 2.26
N VAL A 240 -17.85 -0.21 3.17
CA VAL A 240 -19.20 0.35 2.97
C VAL A 240 -19.19 1.81 3.42
N PHE A 241 -19.64 2.70 2.56
CA PHE A 241 -19.87 4.11 2.84
C PHE A 241 -21.38 4.32 2.97
N HIS A 242 -21.86 4.71 4.14
CA HIS A 242 -23.27 4.84 4.46
C HIS A 242 -23.62 6.31 4.70
N GLY A 243 -24.48 6.84 3.88
CA GLY A 243 -24.97 8.20 3.95
C GLY A 243 -26.45 8.28 4.33
N THR A 244 -26.98 9.51 4.38
CA THR A 244 -28.37 9.79 4.79
C THR A 244 -29.42 9.35 3.78
N ARG A 245 -29.05 9.02 2.53
CA ARG A 245 -29.97 8.66 1.44
C ARG A 245 -29.52 7.45 0.64
N GLY A 246 -28.56 6.68 1.13
CA GLY A 246 -28.08 5.49 0.45
C GLY A 246 -26.73 5.02 0.96
N TRP A 247 -26.17 4.04 0.26
CA TRP A 247 -24.85 3.48 0.57
C TRP A 247 -24.08 3.09 -0.68
N ILE A 248 -22.75 3.05 -0.55
CA ILE A 248 -21.81 2.51 -1.55
C ILE A 248 -21.01 1.40 -0.89
N ALA A 249 -21.02 0.19 -1.49
CA ALA A 249 -20.28 -0.96 -0.99
C ALA A 249 -19.30 -1.49 -2.04
N LEU A 250 -18.10 -1.89 -1.60
CA LEU A 250 -17.06 -2.49 -2.44
C LEU A 250 -16.87 -3.94 -2.05
N ASP A 251 -16.94 -4.85 -3.03
CA ASP A 251 -16.81 -6.31 -2.81
C ASP A 251 -15.33 -6.72 -2.68
N ALA A 252 -14.43 -6.12 -3.44
CA ALA A 252 -12.98 -6.35 -3.36
C ALA A 252 -12.22 -5.02 -3.21
N PRO A 253 -12.32 -4.33 -2.05
CA PRO A 253 -11.77 -3.00 -1.89
C PRO A 253 -10.24 -2.93 -1.99
N PHE A 254 -9.51 -3.97 -1.59
CA PHE A 254 -8.05 -3.90 -1.43
C PHE A 254 -7.30 -4.75 -2.45
N ASN A 255 -7.74 -5.99 -2.69
CA ASN A 255 -7.08 -6.92 -3.59
C ASN A 255 -8.04 -7.47 -4.66
N PRO A 256 -8.58 -6.61 -5.56
CA PRO A 256 -9.36 -7.08 -6.69
C PRO A 256 -8.55 -8.02 -7.57
N GLY A 257 -9.22 -9.03 -8.15
CA GLY A 257 -8.59 -10.09 -8.91
C GLY A 257 -7.89 -11.18 -8.08
N VAL A 258 -7.63 -10.94 -6.79
CA VAL A 258 -7.05 -11.91 -5.85
C VAL A 258 -8.07 -12.38 -4.81
N TYR A 259 -8.88 -11.47 -4.31
CA TYR A 259 -9.94 -11.75 -3.34
C TYR A 259 -11.28 -12.03 -4.04
N ASP A 260 -11.74 -11.09 -4.85
CA ASP A 260 -12.97 -11.16 -5.66
C ASP A 260 -12.85 -10.16 -6.82
N CYS A 261 -13.88 -10.04 -7.65
CA CYS A 261 -13.99 -9.01 -8.69
C CYS A 261 -14.14 -7.62 -8.08
N ALA A 262 -13.57 -6.60 -8.74
CA ALA A 262 -13.76 -5.22 -8.37
C ALA A 262 -15.18 -4.74 -8.71
N ARG A 263 -16.13 -4.89 -7.82
CA ARG A 263 -17.51 -4.42 -7.96
C ARG A 263 -17.80 -3.34 -6.93
N VAL A 264 -18.34 -2.23 -7.40
CA VAL A 264 -18.89 -1.17 -6.57
C VAL A 264 -20.40 -1.17 -6.71
N ARG A 265 -21.10 -1.36 -5.61
CA ARG A 265 -22.56 -1.39 -5.55
C ARG A 265 -23.04 -0.11 -4.87
N THR A 266 -23.97 0.59 -5.50
CA THR A 266 -24.59 1.79 -4.97
C THR A 266 -26.09 1.58 -4.88
N ARG A 267 -26.68 1.90 -3.72
CA ARG A 267 -28.12 1.98 -3.53
C ARG A 267 -28.50 3.35 -3.03
N THR A 268 -29.56 3.92 -3.60
CA THR A 268 -30.17 5.16 -3.12
C THR A 268 -31.63 4.92 -2.76
N ASP A 269 -32.14 5.67 -1.78
CA ASP A 269 -33.54 5.55 -1.37
C ASP A 269 -34.52 6.08 -2.46
N SER A 270 -34.05 6.92 -3.37
CA SER A 270 -34.85 7.47 -4.46
C SER A 270 -35.26 6.42 -5.50
N THR A 271 -34.43 5.41 -5.75
CA THR A 271 -34.75 4.35 -6.72
C THR A 271 -35.08 3.03 -6.03
N GLY A 272 -34.53 2.78 -4.85
CA GLY A 272 -34.60 1.48 -4.14
C GLY A 272 -33.80 0.36 -4.82
N GLU A 273 -33.23 0.60 -5.99
CA GLU A 273 -32.46 -0.36 -6.77
C GLU A 273 -30.97 -0.30 -6.44
N VAL A 274 -30.26 -1.41 -6.67
CA VAL A 274 -28.81 -1.49 -6.54
C VAL A 274 -28.17 -1.39 -7.92
N GLU A 275 -27.49 -0.29 -8.16
CA GLU A 275 -26.59 -0.11 -9.30
C GLU A 275 -25.27 -0.84 -9.01
N THR A 276 -24.75 -1.61 -9.96
CA THR A 276 -23.43 -2.28 -9.84
C THR A 276 -22.54 -1.87 -11.00
N VAL A 277 -21.34 -1.39 -10.66
CA VAL A 277 -20.27 -1.09 -11.62
C VAL A 277 -19.11 -2.03 -11.37
N THR A 278 -18.63 -2.69 -12.42
CA THR A 278 -17.51 -3.63 -12.40
C THR A 278 -16.28 -3.00 -13.07
N PHE A 279 -15.11 -3.23 -12.51
CA PHE A 279 -13.83 -2.75 -13.01
C PHE A 279 -12.99 -3.96 -13.41
N ASP A 280 -13.18 -4.42 -14.64
CA ASP A 280 -12.44 -5.54 -15.21
C ASP A 280 -11.08 -5.08 -15.75
N ASP A 281 -10.15 -6.02 -15.90
CA ASP A 281 -8.82 -5.83 -16.53
C ASP A 281 -7.95 -4.71 -15.93
N THR A 282 -8.15 -4.39 -14.65
CA THR A 282 -7.36 -3.36 -13.96
C THR A 282 -6.21 -3.99 -13.17
N ASP A 283 -4.99 -3.67 -13.55
CA ASP A 283 -3.78 -3.98 -12.78
C ASP A 283 -3.33 -2.75 -11.98
N GLN A 284 -3.73 -2.67 -10.71
CA GLN A 284 -3.39 -1.56 -9.82
C GLN A 284 -1.87 -1.45 -9.55
N TYR A 285 -1.11 -2.56 -9.60
CA TYR A 285 0.33 -2.55 -9.45
C TYR A 285 1.01 -1.94 -10.69
N ARG A 286 0.54 -2.29 -11.88
CA ARG A 286 1.02 -1.70 -13.13
C ARG A 286 0.70 -0.19 -13.17
N SER A 287 -0.52 0.21 -12.80
CA SER A 287 -0.90 1.62 -12.72
C SER A 287 -0.04 2.40 -11.74
N MET A 288 0.31 1.82 -10.59
CA MET A 288 1.22 2.40 -9.61
C MET A 288 2.62 2.62 -10.19
N VAL A 289 3.19 1.60 -10.81
CA VAL A 289 4.52 1.68 -11.44
C VAL A 289 4.53 2.72 -12.55
N GLU A 290 3.53 2.71 -13.44
CA GLU A 290 3.44 3.65 -14.55
C GLU A 290 3.30 5.10 -14.05
N ASN A 291 2.53 5.37 -12.99
CA ASN A 291 2.41 6.69 -12.38
C ASN A 291 3.76 7.18 -11.82
N PHE A 292 4.48 6.31 -11.09
CA PHE A 292 5.80 6.60 -10.57
C PHE A 292 6.80 6.93 -11.69
N CYS A 293 6.88 6.09 -12.71
CA CYS A 293 7.78 6.28 -13.85
C CYS A 293 7.41 7.54 -14.65
N SER A 294 6.14 7.81 -14.92
CA SER A 294 5.65 9.00 -15.61
C SER A 294 6.11 10.28 -14.92
N LYS A 295 6.04 10.32 -13.59
CA LYS A 295 6.53 11.46 -12.81
C LYS A 295 8.04 11.67 -12.99
N LEU A 296 8.82 10.59 -12.98
CA LEU A 296 10.28 10.66 -13.20
C LEU A 296 10.67 11.07 -14.61
N LEU A 297 9.87 10.69 -15.59
CA LEU A 297 10.09 11.07 -17.01
C LEU A 297 9.65 12.51 -17.30
N GLY A 298 9.11 13.23 -16.31
CA GLY A 298 8.68 14.61 -16.44
C GLY A 298 7.32 14.77 -17.11
N GLU A 299 6.51 13.71 -17.16
CA GLU A 299 5.13 13.81 -17.60
C GLU A 299 4.31 14.64 -16.60
N ASP A 300 3.31 15.38 -17.08
CA ASP A 300 2.39 16.16 -16.23
C ASP A 300 1.44 15.21 -15.48
N THR A 301 1.91 14.67 -14.39
CA THR A 301 1.17 13.75 -13.52
C THR A 301 1.48 14.00 -12.05
N GLU A 302 0.48 13.83 -11.21
CA GLU A 302 0.65 13.86 -9.75
C GLU A 302 0.87 12.44 -9.22
N ILE A 303 1.64 12.32 -8.14
CA ILE A 303 1.77 11.07 -7.41
C ILE A 303 0.47 10.81 -6.66
N ALA A 304 -0.19 9.69 -6.96
CA ALA A 304 -1.51 9.35 -6.41
C ALA A 304 -1.49 9.17 -4.88
N PHE A 305 -0.35 8.80 -4.30
CA PHE A 305 -0.16 8.65 -2.85
C PHE A 305 1.20 9.24 -2.43
N ALA A 306 1.22 10.54 -2.15
CA ALA A 306 2.43 11.24 -1.73
C ALA A 306 2.87 10.84 -0.31
N LEU A 307 4.13 11.06 0.01
CA LEU A 307 4.74 10.66 1.31
C LEU A 307 4.09 11.39 2.51
N GLU A 308 3.50 12.56 2.31
CA GLU A 308 2.67 13.27 3.29
C GLU A 308 1.41 12.49 3.65
N SER A 309 0.79 11.81 2.68
CA SER A 309 -0.33 10.91 2.93
C SER A 309 0.11 9.66 3.68
N SER A 310 1.33 9.16 3.42
CA SER A 310 1.95 8.08 4.20
C SER A 310 2.16 8.50 5.65
N LEU A 311 2.65 9.72 5.90
CA LEU A 311 2.83 10.26 7.25
C LEU A 311 1.50 10.32 8.02
N ALA A 312 0.47 10.85 7.41
CA ALA A 312 -0.85 10.93 8.04
C ALA A 312 -1.45 9.54 8.32
N ASN A 313 -1.27 8.58 7.39
CA ASN A 313 -1.71 7.20 7.59
C ASN A 313 -0.91 6.50 8.71
N GLN A 314 0.42 6.68 8.73
CA GLN A 314 1.29 6.11 9.76
C GLN A 314 0.96 6.65 11.15
N ALA A 315 0.59 7.92 11.29
CA ALA A 315 0.17 8.50 12.57
C ALA A 315 -1.08 7.79 13.14
N VAL A 316 -2.02 7.38 12.30
CA VAL A 316 -3.18 6.58 12.70
C VAL A 316 -2.76 5.18 13.13
N ILE A 317 -1.86 4.54 12.39
CA ILE A 317 -1.31 3.22 12.74
C ILE A 317 -0.62 3.26 14.11
N ASP A 318 0.24 4.26 14.33
CA ASP A 318 0.94 4.46 15.61
C ASP A 318 -0.06 4.62 16.75
N ARG A 319 -1.14 5.39 16.52
CA ARG A 319 -2.20 5.58 17.51
C ARG A 319 -2.94 4.28 17.81
N ILE A 320 -3.32 3.49 16.80
CA ILE A 320 -3.95 2.17 17.02
C ILE A 320 -3.03 1.27 17.84
N LEU A 321 -1.75 1.19 17.48
CA LEU A 321 -0.79 0.33 18.17
C LEU A 321 -0.46 0.81 19.59
N SER A 322 -0.73 2.05 19.95
CA SER A 322 -0.57 2.54 21.33
C SER A 322 -1.61 1.99 22.32
N PHE A 323 -2.63 1.27 21.83
CA PHE A 323 -3.61 0.54 22.65
C PHE A 323 -3.27 -0.95 22.82
N ALA A 324 -2.12 -1.40 22.26
CA ALA A 324 -1.68 -2.81 22.29
C ALA A 324 -0.98 -3.19 23.60
#